data_f9275ad4997c2dd0978be1249617370d
#
_entry.id   f9275ad4997c2dd0978be1249617370d
#
_cell.length_a   1.000
_cell.length_b   1.000
_cell.length_c   1.000
_cell.angle_alpha   90.00
_cell.angle_beta   90.00
_cell.angle_gamma   90.00
#
_symmetry.space_group_name_H-M   'P 1'
#
loop_
_entity.id
_entity.type
_entity.pdbx_description
1 polymer ?
#
loop_
_entity_poly.entity_id
_entity_poly.type
_entity_poly.pdbx_seq_one_letter_code
_entity_poly.pdbx_strand_id
1 'polypeptide(L)'
;MSFTRRRFIQATGATAAAAALPVRAQAGPIRVGLVTVKTGPLASGGIDMERALVQRLNERNNTMAGRRVELIVADSGGVPAQARTKIQELVERDNIHIMIGPLDTASALAADDYIRQAQLLTLSVAAAEDMTQRKPNPWFTRGTSTSSQSAMPLADYAAKELKYKRMAVIADDIAYGHEMCAGFMRVFEDAGGKVVQRMFPPLTVPDYGTYLAQLKTDIDAIFLGFAGSNGFRYLRQFNEYGLMGKVKPIGGMTALDEAVLRNMGDEALGIITSCWYSAEIDNPINQKFVSGFRAQWKYDPGFYAAATYTEAAVLEATLNKIGGKIEDKPAFMKAVRSIKVDTCRGPLSFDPYGNVVGSVYLRRVTRKEGRLVNSVIHTYPNVSQFWTYKPEEFLKNPVYSRDWPPAKNLES
;
A
#
# COMPACT_ATOMS: atom_id res chain seq x y z
N MET A 1 -53.62 -47.95 -56.77
CA MET A 1 -52.19 -48.06 -56.30
C MET A 1 -52.19 -47.55 -54.87
N SER A 2 -52.01 -48.47 -53.92
CA SER A 2 -52.13 -48.23 -52.48
C SER A 2 -50.73 -47.85 -51.95
N PHE A 3 -50.57 -46.61 -51.46
CA PHE A 3 -49.37 -46.19 -50.77
C PHE A 3 -49.50 -46.50 -49.26
N THR A 4 -48.73 -47.49 -48.80
CA THR A 4 -48.74 -47.96 -47.43
C THR A 4 -48.04 -47.01 -46.46
N ARG A 5 -48.73 -46.70 -45.34
CA ARG A 5 -48.32 -45.84 -44.21
C ARG A 5 -47.03 -46.26 -43.49
N ARG A 6 -46.24 -47.19 -43.97
CA ARG A 6 -45.06 -47.76 -43.29
C ARG A 6 -43.73 -47.14 -43.66
N ARG A 7 -43.64 -46.18 -44.58
CA ARG A 7 -42.39 -45.57 -45.03
C ARG A 7 -42.20 -44.14 -44.51
N PHE A 8 -43.09 -43.59 -43.68
CA PHE A 8 -42.99 -42.26 -43.12
C PHE A 8 -42.43 -42.19 -41.70
N ILE A 9 -42.12 -43.34 -41.04
CA ILE A 9 -41.63 -43.40 -39.66
C ILE A 9 -40.10 -43.66 -39.59
N GLN A 10 -39.44 -43.89 -40.70
CA GLN A 10 -37.98 -44.12 -40.72
C GLN A 10 -37.13 -42.92 -41.15
N ALA A 11 -37.71 -41.75 -41.42
CA ALA A 11 -36.97 -40.54 -41.84
C ALA A 11 -36.92 -39.43 -40.79
N THR A 12 -37.47 -39.63 -39.58
CA THR A 12 -37.50 -38.62 -38.49
C THR A 12 -36.66 -39.04 -37.26
N GLY A 13 -35.84 -40.07 -37.37
CA GLY A 13 -35.03 -40.57 -36.25
C GLY A 13 -33.54 -40.18 -36.25
N ALA A 14 -33.07 -39.30 -37.15
CA ALA A 14 -31.64 -39.09 -37.36
C ALA A 14 -31.16 -37.61 -37.20
N THR A 15 -31.92 -36.76 -36.57
CA THR A 15 -31.49 -35.34 -36.41
C THR A 15 -31.78 -34.74 -35.02
N ALA A 16 -31.52 -35.49 -33.97
CA ALA A 16 -31.59 -34.93 -32.58
C ALA A 16 -30.42 -35.41 -31.70
N ALA A 17 -29.27 -35.69 -32.30
CA ALA A 17 -28.00 -35.74 -31.58
C ALA A 17 -27.24 -34.41 -31.83
N ALA A 18 -27.95 -33.27 -31.74
CA ALA A 18 -27.28 -32.00 -31.58
C ALA A 18 -26.55 -32.03 -30.23
N ALA A 19 -25.24 -32.11 -30.31
CA ALA A 19 -24.31 -32.07 -29.21
C ALA A 19 -24.79 -31.13 -28.12
N ALA A 20 -25.25 -31.62 -27.01
CA ALA A 20 -25.28 -30.93 -25.75
C ALA A 20 -23.80 -30.69 -25.37
N LEU A 21 -23.19 -29.67 -25.97
CA LEU A 21 -21.97 -29.11 -25.43
C LEU A 21 -22.27 -28.79 -23.95
N PRO A 22 -21.47 -29.27 -23.00
CA PRO A 22 -21.69 -28.94 -21.62
C PRO A 22 -21.65 -27.41 -21.55
N VAL A 23 -22.79 -26.79 -21.28
CA VAL A 23 -22.85 -25.40 -20.87
C VAL A 23 -22.01 -25.38 -19.60
N ARG A 24 -20.73 -25.05 -19.73
CA ARG A 24 -19.92 -24.74 -18.56
C ARG A 24 -20.68 -23.64 -17.85
N ALA A 25 -21.29 -24.00 -16.72
CA ALA A 25 -21.92 -23.00 -15.87
C ALA A 25 -20.87 -21.90 -15.66
N GLN A 26 -21.12 -20.75 -16.24
CA GLN A 26 -20.20 -19.62 -16.16
C GLN A 26 -20.12 -19.29 -14.68
N ALA A 27 -18.94 -19.46 -14.07
CA ALA A 27 -18.75 -19.14 -12.66
C ALA A 27 -19.26 -17.70 -12.43
N GLY A 28 -20.02 -17.47 -11.37
CA GLY A 28 -20.59 -16.16 -11.04
C GLY A 28 -19.53 -15.06 -10.96
N PRO A 29 -19.93 -13.80 -10.77
CA PRO A 29 -19.01 -12.68 -10.70
C PRO A 29 -18.05 -12.84 -9.50
N ILE A 30 -16.85 -12.28 -9.63
CA ILE A 30 -15.90 -12.13 -8.52
C ILE A 30 -16.28 -10.87 -7.76
N ARG A 31 -16.72 -11.02 -6.51
CA ARG A 31 -17.02 -9.87 -5.64
C ARG A 31 -15.77 -9.47 -4.88
N VAL A 32 -15.33 -8.23 -5.10
CA VAL A 32 -14.17 -7.60 -4.48
C VAL A 32 -14.66 -6.55 -3.49
N GLY A 33 -14.33 -6.71 -2.22
CA GLY A 33 -14.57 -5.69 -1.20
C GLY A 33 -13.40 -4.72 -1.14
N LEU A 34 -13.66 -3.42 -1.20
CA LEU A 34 -12.67 -2.38 -0.91
C LEU A 34 -12.98 -1.76 0.45
N VAL A 35 -12.07 -1.94 1.42
CA VAL A 35 -12.16 -1.25 2.73
C VAL A 35 -11.22 -0.06 2.71
N THR A 36 -11.78 1.14 2.77
CA THR A 36 -11.06 2.40 2.62
C THR A 36 -11.49 3.44 3.66
N VAL A 37 -10.96 4.67 3.57
CA VAL A 37 -11.27 5.79 4.47
C VAL A 37 -11.69 6.99 3.62
N LYS A 38 -12.89 7.54 3.87
CA LYS A 38 -13.41 8.69 3.10
C LYS A 38 -13.55 9.96 3.91
N THR A 39 -13.21 9.91 5.20
CA THR A 39 -13.31 11.05 6.14
C THR A 39 -12.04 11.18 6.98
N GLY A 40 -11.79 12.37 7.55
CA GLY A 40 -10.64 12.63 8.42
C GLY A 40 -9.28 12.75 7.70
N PRO A 41 -8.17 12.67 8.45
CA PRO A 41 -6.81 12.92 7.91
C PRO A 41 -6.38 12.00 6.78
N LEU A 42 -6.94 10.80 6.69
CA LEU A 42 -6.61 9.78 5.68
C LEU A 42 -7.53 9.80 4.45
N ALA A 43 -8.54 10.69 4.43
CA ALA A 43 -9.59 10.68 3.41
C ALA A 43 -9.07 10.85 1.98
N SER A 44 -8.07 11.74 1.76
CA SER A 44 -7.50 11.95 0.43
C SER A 44 -6.93 10.66 -0.16
N GLY A 45 -6.19 9.91 0.66
CA GLY A 45 -5.63 8.63 0.27
C GLY A 45 -6.71 7.57 0.02
N GLY A 46 -7.71 7.50 0.89
CA GLY A 46 -8.78 6.52 0.76
C GLY A 46 -9.69 6.75 -0.46
N ILE A 47 -9.93 7.99 -0.81
CA ILE A 47 -10.65 8.36 -2.06
C ILE A 47 -9.81 7.95 -3.28
N ASP A 48 -8.51 8.14 -3.23
CA ASP A 48 -7.61 7.79 -4.34
C ASP A 48 -7.47 6.27 -4.51
N MET A 49 -7.57 5.48 -3.43
CA MET A 49 -7.68 4.02 -3.50
C MET A 49 -8.86 3.57 -4.36
N GLU A 50 -10.05 4.12 -4.10
CA GLU A 50 -11.25 3.79 -4.87
C GLU A 50 -11.11 4.22 -6.32
N ARG A 51 -10.64 5.43 -6.57
CA ARG A 51 -10.43 5.98 -7.92
C ARG A 51 -9.53 5.10 -8.77
N ALA A 52 -8.38 4.71 -8.24
CA ALA A 52 -7.41 3.91 -8.96
C ALA A 52 -7.88 2.47 -9.19
N LEU A 53 -8.60 1.89 -8.21
CA LEU A 53 -9.19 0.56 -8.38
C LEU A 53 -10.26 0.58 -9.46
N VAL A 54 -11.16 1.57 -9.45
CA VAL A 54 -12.18 1.76 -10.49
C VAL A 54 -11.54 1.97 -11.86
N GLN A 55 -10.50 2.81 -11.95
CA GLN A 55 -9.75 2.98 -13.20
C GLN A 55 -9.24 1.64 -13.73
N ARG A 56 -8.58 0.84 -12.88
CA ARG A 56 -8.02 -0.46 -13.29
C ARG A 56 -9.09 -1.44 -13.73
N LEU A 57 -10.20 -1.50 -13.03
CA LEU A 57 -11.34 -2.35 -13.40
C LEU A 57 -11.94 -1.92 -14.75
N ASN A 58 -12.13 -0.62 -14.96
CA ASN A 58 -12.63 -0.09 -16.22
C ASN A 58 -11.69 -0.39 -17.41
N GLU A 59 -10.38 -0.30 -17.22
CA GLU A 59 -9.37 -0.67 -18.21
C GLU A 59 -9.47 -2.16 -18.64
N ARG A 60 -10.14 -2.99 -17.85
CA ARG A 60 -10.40 -4.41 -18.07
C ARG A 60 -11.86 -4.73 -18.37
N ASN A 61 -12.68 -3.72 -18.66
CA ASN A 61 -14.12 -3.88 -18.85
C ASN A 61 -14.77 -4.63 -17.68
N ASN A 62 -14.32 -4.38 -16.46
CA ASN A 62 -14.74 -5.06 -15.22
C ASN A 62 -14.67 -6.60 -15.33
N THR A 63 -13.63 -7.13 -15.99
CA THR A 63 -13.44 -8.57 -16.20
C THR A 63 -12.01 -8.97 -15.87
N MET A 64 -11.84 -10.05 -15.11
CA MET A 64 -10.55 -10.70 -14.82
C MET A 64 -10.66 -12.22 -14.99
N ALA A 65 -9.71 -12.83 -15.66
CA ALA A 65 -9.70 -14.27 -15.98
C ALA A 65 -11.04 -14.77 -16.56
N GLY A 66 -11.67 -13.98 -17.42
CA GLY A 66 -12.94 -14.32 -18.08
C GLY A 66 -14.18 -14.19 -17.18
N ARG A 67 -14.06 -13.71 -15.95
CA ARG A 67 -15.16 -13.49 -15.00
C ARG A 67 -15.41 -12.01 -14.78
N ARG A 68 -16.67 -11.62 -14.68
CA ARG A 68 -17.06 -10.26 -14.28
C ARG A 68 -16.58 -9.99 -12.85
N VAL A 69 -16.11 -8.76 -12.60
CA VAL A 69 -15.73 -8.28 -11.26
C VAL A 69 -16.77 -7.28 -10.79
N GLU A 70 -17.24 -7.45 -9.57
CA GLU A 70 -18.14 -6.54 -8.86
C GLU A 70 -17.41 -5.94 -7.68
N LEU A 71 -17.33 -4.60 -7.63
CA LEU A 71 -16.66 -3.87 -6.55
C LEU A 71 -17.70 -3.39 -5.54
N ILE A 72 -17.46 -3.70 -4.26
CA ILE A 72 -18.25 -3.25 -3.12
C ILE A 72 -17.35 -2.44 -2.21
N VAL A 73 -17.68 -1.17 -2.00
CA VAL A 73 -16.85 -0.22 -1.25
C VAL A 73 -17.41 -0.01 0.14
N ALA A 74 -16.56 -0.12 1.17
CA ALA A 74 -16.90 0.15 2.55
C ALA A 74 -15.98 1.23 3.14
N ASP A 75 -16.57 2.24 3.76
CA ASP A 75 -15.84 3.31 4.46
C ASP A 75 -15.70 2.95 5.94
N SER A 76 -14.47 2.86 6.42
CA SER A 76 -14.14 2.60 7.83
C SER A 76 -14.02 3.88 8.67
N GLY A 77 -14.04 5.06 8.04
CA GLY A 77 -13.80 6.33 8.72
C GLY A 77 -12.42 6.44 9.37
N GLY A 78 -11.50 5.49 9.12
CA GLY A 78 -10.20 5.42 9.80
C GLY A 78 -10.29 4.96 11.26
N VAL A 79 -11.41 4.35 11.65
CA VAL A 79 -11.64 3.84 13.01
C VAL A 79 -11.49 2.30 12.99
N PRO A 80 -10.52 1.73 13.74
CA PRO A 80 -10.23 0.29 13.68
C PRO A 80 -11.42 -0.63 13.98
N ALA A 81 -12.23 -0.28 14.98
CA ALA A 81 -13.43 -1.04 15.32
C ALA A 81 -14.48 -1.00 14.18
N GLN A 82 -14.66 0.16 13.56
CA GLN A 82 -15.52 0.31 12.38
C GLN A 82 -15.00 -0.49 11.19
N ALA A 83 -13.68 -0.46 10.94
CA ALA A 83 -13.07 -1.25 9.89
C ALA A 83 -13.40 -2.74 10.04
N ARG A 84 -13.25 -3.29 11.26
CA ARG A 84 -13.62 -4.68 11.57
C ARG A 84 -15.10 -4.96 11.27
N THR A 85 -16.00 -4.09 11.72
CA THR A 85 -17.45 -4.23 11.44
C THR A 85 -17.73 -4.21 9.94
N LYS A 86 -17.13 -3.29 9.20
CA LYS A 86 -17.31 -3.19 7.73
C LYS A 86 -16.76 -4.41 7.00
N ILE A 87 -15.66 -4.98 7.45
CA ILE A 87 -15.11 -6.22 6.91
C ILE A 87 -16.10 -7.39 7.15
N GLN A 88 -16.68 -7.49 8.35
CA GLN A 88 -17.70 -8.48 8.66
C GLN A 88 -18.95 -8.34 7.77
N GLU A 89 -19.46 -7.12 7.61
CA GLU A 89 -20.60 -6.85 6.70
C GLU A 89 -20.31 -7.30 5.26
N LEU A 90 -19.13 -6.98 4.73
CA LEU A 90 -18.72 -7.38 3.37
C LEU A 90 -18.65 -8.90 3.21
N VAL A 91 -18.19 -9.63 4.23
CA VAL A 91 -18.09 -11.08 4.19
C VAL A 91 -19.46 -11.74 4.35
N GLU A 92 -20.22 -11.37 5.39
CA GLU A 92 -21.41 -12.08 5.84
C GLU A 92 -22.67 -11.69 5.05
N ARG A 93 -22.79 -10.41 4.70
CA ARG A 93 -23.94 -9.88 3.94
C ARG A 93 -23.68 -9.89 2.43
N ASP A 94 -22.52 -9.32 2.02
CA ASP A 94 -22.24 -9.06 0.62
C ASP A 94 -21.51 -10.23 -0.05
N ASN A 95 -21.06 -11.22 0.74
CA ASN A 95 -20.39 -12.45 0.30
C ASN A 95 -19.21 -12.16 -0.65
N ILE A 96 -18.31 -11.25 -0.26
CA ILE A 96 -17.10 -10.98 -1.04
C ILE A 96 -16.20 -12.20 -1.11
N HIS A 97 -15.51 -12.38 -2.22
CA HIS A 97 -14.51 -13.44 -2.38
C HIS A 97 -13.15 -13.02 -1.86
N ILE A 98 -12.83 -11.72 -1.99
CA ILE A 98 -11.54 -11.14 -1.64
C ILE A 98 -11.72 -9.69 -1.19
N MET A 99 -10.88 -9.28 -0.26
CA MET A 99 -10.78 -7.89 0.19
C MET A 99 -9.51 -7.24 -0.37
N ILE A 100 -9.64 -6.00 -0.86
CA ILE A 100 -8.52 -5.07 -1.07
C ILE A 100 -8.59 -4.02 0.07
N GLY A 101 -7.49 -3.85 0.80
CA GLY A 101 -7.48 -3.05 2.01
C GLY A 101 -7.23 -3.89 3.28
N PRO A 102 -7.51 -3.36 4.49
CA PRO A 102 -7.89 -1.98 4.76
C PRO A 102 -6.76 -0.98 4.44
N LEU A 103 -7.06 0.32 4.54
CA LEU A 103 -6.09 1.37 4.23
C LEU A 103 -4.96 1.43 5.27
N ASP A 104 -5.29 1.38 6.55
CA ASP A 104 -4.37 1.73 7.64
C ASP A 104 -3.97 0.54 8.51
N THR A 105 -2.80 0.68 9.15
CA THR A 105 -2.18 -0.35 10.01
C THR A 105 -3.06 -0.77 11.17
N ALA A 106 -3.68 0.18 11.88
CA ALA A 106 -4.49 -0.13 13.06
C ALA A 106 -5.76 -0.91 12.68
N SER A 107 -6.38 -0.57 11.56
CA SER A 107 -7.53 -1.30 11.00
C SER A 107 -7.17 -2.74 10.60
N ALA A 108 -5.98 -2.94 10.00
CA ALA A 108 -5.51 -4.29 9.64
C ALA A 108 -5.29 -5.16 10.89
N LEU A 109 -4.63 -4.62 11.91
CA LEU A 109 -4.38 -5.32 13.18
C LEU A 109 -5.69 -5.65 13.91
N ALA A 110 -6.66 -4.73 13.94
CA ALA A 110 -7.97 -4.95 14.56
C ALA A 110 -8.81 -6.01 13.83
N ALA A 111 -8.54 -6.26 12.56
CA ALA A 111 -9.24 -7.24 11.75
C ALA A 111 -8.51 -8.59 11.64
N ASP A 112 -7.27 -8.73 12.13
CA ASP A 112 -6.41 -9.90 11.91
C ASP A 112 -7.09 -11.22 12.29
N ASP A 113 -7.66 -11.30 13.50
CA ASP A 113 -8.34 -12.50 13.99
C ASP A 113 -9.53 -12.88 13.11
N TYR A 114 -10.32 -11.88 12.68
CA TYR A 114 -11.46 -12.14 11.82
C TYR A 114 -11.04 -12.60 10.41
N ILE A 115 -10.00 -12.00 9.82
CA ILE A 115 -9.43 -12.42 8.54
C ILE A 115 -8.99 -13.90 8.62
N ARG A 116 -8.34 -14.31 9.72
CA ARG A 116 -7.96 -15.70 9.97
C ARG A 116 -9.16 -16.62 10.08
N GLN A 117 -10.14 -16.26 10.92
CA GLN A 117 -11.32 -17.05 11.18
C GLN A 117 -12.20 -17.25 9.93
N ALA A 118 -12.43 -16.17 9.17
CA ALA A 118 -13.24 -16.18 7.96
C ALA A 118 -12.49 -16.75 6.73
N GLN A 119 -11.18 -17.00 6.87
CA GLN A 119 -10.31 -17.36 5.75
C GLN A 119 -10.48 -16.37 4.60
N LEU A 120 -10.50 -15.06 4.93
CA LEU A 120 -10.75 -13.99 3.97
C LEU A 120 -9.50 -13.71 3.16
N LEU A 121 -9.54 -14.01 1.85
CA LEU A 121 -8.48 -13.61 0.93
C LEU A 121 -8.29 -12.09 1.02
N THR A 122 -7.07 -11.64 1.34
CA THR A 122 -6.77 -10.24 1.56
C THR A 122 -5.53 -9.80 0.78
N LEU A 123 -5.71 -8.81 -0.09
CA LEU A 123 -4.63 -8.04 -0.72
C LEU A 123 -4.59 -6.67 -0.04
N SER A 124 -3.62 -6.47 0.83
CA SER A 124 -3.65 -5.35 1.76
C SER A 124 -2.87 -4.14 1.28
N VAL A 125 -3.40 -2.95 1.57
CA VAL A 125 -2.69 -1.67 1.46
C VAL A 125 -2.01 -1.30 2.77
N ALA A 126 -2.55 -1.79 3.89
CA ALA A 126 -2.04 -1.51 5.22
C ALA A 126 -0.61 -2.03 5.43
N ALA A 127 0.21 -1.20 6.07
CA ALA A 127 1.64 -1.45 6.23
C ALA A 127 2.02 -2.22 7.52
N ALA A 128 1.04 -2.73 8.28
CA ALA A 128 1.23 -3.42 9.57
C ALA A 128 2.30 -4.52 9.50
N GLU A 129 3.36 -4.39 10.28
CA GLU A 129 4.55 -5.26 10.25
C GLU A 129 4.20 -6.72 10.54
N ASP A 130 3.53 -6.99 11.65
CA ASP A 130 3.33 -8.35 12.17
C ASP A 130 2.36 -9.20 11.34
N MET A 131 1.56 -8.57 10.47
CA MET A 131 0.70 -9.29 9.52
C MET A 131 1.49 -10.20 8.55
N THR A 132 2.80 -9.90 8.37
CA THR A 132 3.71 -10.65 7.48
C THR A 132 5.07 -10.95 8.11
N GLN A 133 5.21 -10.89 9.44
CA GLN A 133 6.48 -11.15 10.12
C GLN A 133 6.37 -12.29 11.13
N ARG A 134 6.23 -12.00 12.44
CA ARG A 134 6.28 -12.98 13.55
C ARG A 134 5.05 -13.89 13.60
N LYS A 135 3.89 -13.34 13.24
CA LYS A 135 2.62 -14.06 13.19
C LYS A 135 1.95 -13.87 11.82
N PRO A 136 2.59 -14.32 10.72
CA PRO A 136 2.06 -14.05 9.39
C PRO A 136 0.66 -14.62 9.24
N ASN A 137 -0.26 -13.79 8.74
CA ASN A 137 -1.62 -14.23 8.48
C ASN A 137 -1.64 -15.05 7.18
N PRO A 138 -2.09 -16.32 7.19
CA PRO A 138 -2.07 -17.18 6.01
C PRO A 138 -2.95 -16.67 4.86
N TRP A 139 -3.93 -15.81 5.15
CA TRP A 139 -4.90 -15.25 4.21
C TRP A 139 -4.60 -13.83 3.76
N PHE A 140 -3.45 -13.32 4.18
CA PHE A 140 -3.02 -11.95 3.93
C PHE A 140 -1.78 -11.92 3.03
N THR A 141 -1.79 -11.03 2.06
CA THR A 141 -0.65 -10.68 1.21
C THR A 141 -0.62 -9.18 1.01
N ARG A 142 0.56 -8.60 0.81
CA ARG A 142 0.72 -7.17 0.63
C ARG A 142 1.67 -6.88 -0.51
N GLY A 143 1.17 -6.24 -1.57
CA GLY A 143 1.95 -5.80 -2.74
C GLY A 143 2.53 -4.39 -2.58
N THR A 144 2.33 -3.73 -1.45
CA THR A 144 2.82 -2.36 -1.15
C THR A 144 4.17 -2.37 -0.42
N SER A 145 4.18 -2.29 0.89
CA SER A 145 5.35 -2.49 1.76
C SER A 145 4.91 -2.55 3.23
N THR A 146 5.80 -3.00 4.14
CA THR A 146 5.64 -2.69 5.56
C THR A 146 5.95 -1.22 5.85
N SER A 147 5.60 -0.75 7.05
CA SER A 147 5.89 0.62 7.48
C SER A 147 7.37 0.92 7.44
N SER A 148 8.22 0.04 7.99
CA SER A 148 9.67 0.24 8.05
C SER A 148 10.38 -0.03 6.74
N GLN A 149 9.86 -0.91 5.89
CA GLN A 149 10.52 -1.36 4.65
C GLN A 149 10.94 -0.20 3.72
N SER A 150 10.13 0.85 3.64
CA SER A 150 10.48 2.03 2.84
C SER A 150 11.38 3.02 3.58
N ALA A 151 11.34 3.04 4.93
CA ALA A 151 12.13 3.97 5.74
C ALA A 151 13.59 3.52 5.87
N MET A 152 13.85 2.21 5.92
CA MET A 152 15.19 1.66 6.10
C MET A 152 16.19 2.06 5.00
N PRO A 153 15.85 2.03 3.69
CA PRO A 153 16.73 2.54 2.64
C PRO A 153 17.06 4.04 2.79
N LEU A 154 16.10 4.86 3.23
CA LEU A 154 16.35 6.28 3.44
C LEU A 154 17.30 6.52 4.62
N ALA A 155 17.19 5.71 5.68
CA ALA A 155 18.08 5.78 6.82
C ALA A 155 19.54 5.46 6.43
N ASP A 156 19.74 4.41 5.63
CA ASP A 156 21.03 4.04 5.06
C ASP A 156 21.60 5.18 4.19
N TYR A 157 20.79 5.74 3.31
CA TYR A 157 21.16 6.85 2.45
C TYR A 157 21.49 8.12 3.27
N ALA A 158 20.71 8.44 4.29
CA ALA A 158 20.94 9.58 5.17
C ALA A 158 22.30 9.48 5.86
N ALA A 159 22.66 8.31 6.38
CA ALA A 159 23.94 8.08 7.06
C ALA A 159 25.12 8.03 6.07
N LYS A 160 24.97 7.34 4.93
CA LYS A 160 26.10 7.02 4.04
C LYS A 160 26.31 8.06 2.94
N GLU A 161 25.24 8.60 2.34
CA GLU A 161 25.33 9.53 1.23
C GLU A 161 25.17 10.99 1.65
N LEU A 162 24.15 11.28 2.49
CA LEU A 162 23.96 12.63 3.02
C LEU A 162 24.91 12.95 4.18
N LYS A 163 25.60 11.92 4.73
CA LYS A 163 26.60 12.03 5.83
C LYS A 163 26.01 12.63 7.10
N TYR A 164 24.70 12.50 7.32
CA TYR A 164 24.06 12.93 8.55
C TYR A 164 24.55 12.10 9.75
N LYS A 165 24.75 12.74 10.89
CA LYS A 165 25.27 12.13 12.12
C LYS A 165 24.28 12.23 13.28
N ARG A 166 23.52 13.31 13.34
CA ARG A 166 22.57 13.59 14.42
C ARG A 166 21.20 13.93 13.83
N MET A 167 20.17 13.20 14.21
CA MET A 167 18.84 13.41 13.66
C MET A 167 17.77 13.34 14.76
N ALA A 168 16.63 14.00 14.50
CA ALA A 168 15.39 13.76 15.20
C ALA A 168 14.44 12.92 14.33
N VAL A 169 13.47 12.30 14.96
CA VAL A 169 12.32 11.68 14.27
C VAL A 169 11.01 12.21 14.83
N ILE A 170 10.04 12.44 13.97
CA ILE A 170 8.67 12.81 14.34
C ILE A 170 7.68 12.06 13.48
N ALA A 171 6.61 11.53 14.09
CA ALA A 171 5.55 10.81 13.38
C ALA A 171 4.24 10.89 14.16
N ASP A 172 3.13 10.55 13.52
CA ASP A 172 1.85 10.38 14.21
C ASP A 172 1.94 9.29 15.30
N ASP A 173 1.32 9.52 16.46
CA ASP A 173 1.26 8.58 17.59
C ASP A 173 0.32 7.41 17.30
N ILE A 174 0.65 6.62 16.30
CA ILE A 174 -0.04 5.42 15.83
C ILE A 174 0.97 4.34 15.43
N ALA A 175 0.53 3.09 15.31
CA ALA A 175 1.40 1.96 14.98
C ALA A 175 2.26 2.21 13.72
N TYR A 176 1.67 2.75 12.64
CA TYR A 176 2.40 3.10 11.43
C TYR A 176 3.57 4.06 11.69
N GLY A 177 3.34 5.15 12.43
CA GLY A 177 4.37 6.15 12.74
C GLY A 177 5.49 5.56 13.61
N HIS A 178 5.13 4.74 14.60
CA HIS A 178 6.09 4.05 15.47
C HIS A 178 6.96 3.07 14.68
N GLU A 179 6.35 2.18 13.90
CA GLU A 179 7.06 1.19 13.08
C GLU A 179 8.01 1.86 12.08
N MET A 180 7.55 2.93 11.42
CA MET A 180 8.35 3.68 10.45
C MET A 180 9.56 4.34 11.09
N CYS A 181 9.37 5.08 12.21
CA CYS A 181 10.45 5.68 12.95
C CYS A 181 11.44 4.65 13.51
N ALA A 182 10.91 3.55 14.04
CA ALA A 182 11.74 2.47 14.59
C ALA A 182 12.65 1.82 13.53
N GLY A 183 12.11 1.52 12.34
CA GLY A 183 12.91 1.01 11.22
C GLY A 183 13.98 2.00 10.75
N PHE A 184 13.60 3.28 10.62
CA PHE A 184 14.55 4.35 10.31
C PHE A 184 15.68 4.44 11.36
N MET A 185 15.31 4.56 12.62
CA MET A 185 16.25 4.67 13.74
C MET A 185 17.26 3.52 13.75
N ARG A 186 16.76 2.28 13.67
CA ARG A 186 17.62 1.10 13.71
C ARG A 186 18.70 1.14 12.64
N VAL A 187 18.32 1.35 11.38
CA VAL A 187 19.26 1.35 10.26
C VAL A 187 20.20 2.56 10.32
N PHE A 188 19.71 3.74 10.70
CA PHE A 188 20.52 4.94 10.84
C PHE A 188 21.57 4.79 11.96
N GLU A 189 21.19 4.22 13.11
CA GLU A 189 22.09 3.99 14.23
C GLU A 189 23.08 2.84 13.95
N ASP A 190 22.66 1.77 13.30
CA ASP A 190 23.55 0.68 12.87
C ASP A 190 24.60 1.17 11.84
N ALA A 191 24.29 2.23 11.09
CA ALA A 191 25.22 2.93 10.19
C ALA A 191 26.08 4.00 10.90
N GLY A 192 26.02 4.10 12.22
CA GLY A 192 26.83 5.02 13.04
C GLY A 192 26.24 6.41 13.25
N GLY A 193 25.00 6.65 12.87
CA GLY A 193 24.26 7.86 13.21
C GLY A 193 23.69 7.82 14.63
N LYS A 194 23.11 8.92 15.10
CA LYS A 194 22.45 9.05 16.40
C LYS A 194 21.08 9.70 16.24
N VAL A 195 20.03 9.03 16.69
CA VAL A 195 18.71 9.67 16.84
C VAL A 195 18.61 10.24 18.25
N VAL A 196 18.68 11.56 18.34
CA VAL A 196 18.80 12.28 19.62
C VAL A 196 17.46 12.78 20.16
N GLN A 197 16.38 12.77 19.34
CA GLN A 197 15.04 13.19 19.74
C GLN A 197 13.97 12.39 19.02
N ARG A 198 12.92 12.00 19.75
CA ARG A 198 11.71 11.35 19.20
C ARG A 198 10.48 12.11 19.64
N MET A 199 9.57 12.37 18.71
CA MET A 199 8.31 13.06 18.97
C MET A 199 7.15 12.34 18.30
N PHE A 200 6.07 12.13 19.05
CA PHE A 200 4.87 11.45 18.55
C PHE A 200 3.61 12.25 18.88
N PRO A 201 3.28 13.28 18.07
CA PRO A 201 2.01 13.99 18.20
C PRO A 201 0.82 13.08 17.90
N PRO A 202 -0.32 13.25 18.60
CA PRO A 202 -1.55 12.53 18.26
C PRO A 202 -1.95 12.73 16.79
N LEU A 203 -2.54 11.71 16.17
CA LEU A 203 -2.99 11.76 14.75
C LEU A 203 -3.89 12.97 14.46
N THR A 204 -4.69 13.39 15.44
CA THR A 204 -5.64 14.49 15.33
C THR A 204 -5.16 15.76 16.03
N VAL A 205 -3.82 15.93 16.22
CA VAL A 205 -3.26 17.13 16.84
C VAL A 205 -3.73 18.38 16.09
N PRO A 206 -4.21 19.42 16.79
CA PRO A 206 -4.71 20.64 16.13
C PRO A 206 -3.59 21.46 15.50
N ASP A 207 -2.44 21.56 16.17
CA ASP A 207 -1.23 22.23 15.69
C ASP A 207 0.04 21.57 16.22
N TYR A 208 1.19 21.94 15.64
CA TYR A 208 2.49 21.36 15.98
C TYR A 208 3.40 22.31 16.78
N GLY A 209 2.90 23.47 17.22
CA GLY A 209 3.69 24.52 17.87
C GLY A 209 4.54 24.02 19.04
N THR A 210 3.95 23.23 19.95
CA THR A 210 4.66 22.64 21.10
C THR A 210 5.82 21.74 20.66
N TYR A 211 5.63 20.93 19.63
CA TYR A 211 6.65 20.03 19.10
C TYR A 211 7.77 20.78 18.36
N LEU A 212 7.39 21.83 17.62
CA LEU A 212 8.33 22.70 16.91
C LEU A 212 9.19 23.53 17.85
N ALA A 213 8.61 24.04 18.95
CA ALA A 213 9.34 24.78 19.98
C ALA A 213 10.35 23.91 20.75
N GLN A 214 10.09 22.60 20.86
CA GLN A 214 10.98 21.65 21.53
C GLN A 214 12.03 21.02 20.59
N LEU A 215 11.92 21.24 19.27
CA LEU A 215 12.82 20.63 18.31
C LEU A 215 14.27 21.12 18.54
N LYS A 216 15.17 20.17 18.75
CA LYS A 216 16.62 20.45 18.76
C LYS A 216 17.05 20.94 17.38
N THR A 217 17.82 22.03 17.35
CA THR A 217 18.30 22.64 16.09
C THR A 217 19.79 22.41 15.84
N ASP A 218 20.49 21.77 16.77
CA ASP A 218 21.88 21.31 16.66
C ASP A 218 21.96 19.90 16.03
N ILE A 219 21.07 19.59 15.10
CA ILE A 219 20.94 18.34 14.38
C ILE A 219 21.02 18.55 12.85
N ASP A 220 21.43 17.55 12.12
CA ASP A 220 21.55 17.62 10.66
C ASP A 220 20.18 17.62 9.98
N ALA A 221 19.28 16.76 10.47
CA ALA A 221 17.98 16.56 9.84
C ALA A 221 16.91 16.03 10.81
N ILE A 222 15.65 16.11 10.38
CA ILE A 222 14.50 15.47 11.02
C ILE A 222 13.81 14.53 10.04
N PHE A 223 13.55 13.29 10.48
CA PHE A 223 12.76 12.32 9.72
C PHE A 223 11.27 12.46 10.03
N LEU A 224 10.44 12.55 8.98
CA LEU A 224 9.00 12.75 9.05
C LEU A 224 8.27 11.44 8.73
N GLY A 225 7.68 10.80 9.72
CA GLY A 225 6.88 9.57 9.60
C GLY A 225 5.37 9.80 9.60
N PHE A 226 4.90 10.90 9.06
CA PHE A 226 3.48 11.29 9.08
C PHE A 226 2.65 10.54 8.04
N ALA A 227 1.35 10.36 8.34
CA ALA A 227 0.35 9.83 7.45
C ALA A 227 -0.65 10.91 6.96
N GLY A 228 -1.21 10.69 5.76
CA GLY A 228 -2.23 11.57 5.20
C GLY A 228 -1.81 13.03 5.11
N SER A 229 -2.67 13.95 5.58
CA SER A 229 -2.43 15.39 5.49
C SER A 229 -1.51 15.94 6.59
N ASN A 230 -1.08 15.14 7.56
CA ASN A 230 -0.31 15.61 8.70
C ASN A 230 1.11 16.06 8.31
N GLY A 231 1.76 15.38 7.36
CA GLY A 231 3.05 15.80 6.82
C GLY A 231 3.01 17.21 6.22
N PHE A 232 1.97 17.52 5.45
CA PHE A 232 1.73 18.85 4.90
C PHE A 232 1.54 19.89 6.00
N ARG A 233 0.67 19.63 6.98
CA ARG A 233 0.39 20.56 8.10
C ARG A 233 1.64 20.83 8.91
N TYR A 234 2.43 19.79 9.21
CA TYR A 234 3.69 19.92 9.93
C TYR A 234 4.71 20.76 9.17
N LEU A 235 4.96 20.48 7.90
CA LEU A 235 5.95 21.21 7.09
C LEU A 235 5.58 22.68 6.90
N ARG A 236 4.31 23.00 6.75
CA ARG A 236 3.85 24.38 6.70
C ARG A 236 4.22 25.14 7.97
N GLN A 237 3.89 24.59 9.14
CA GLN A 237 4.24 25.20 10.41
C GLN A 237 5.77 25.20 10.66
N PHE A 238 6.47 24.14 10.25
CA PHE A 238 7.93 24.07 10.31
C PHE A 238 8.59 25.23 9.54
N ASN A 239 8.03 25.58 8.39
CA ASN A 239 8.46 26.75 7.61
C ASN A 239 8.09 28.06 8.30
N GLU A 240 6.87 28.20 8.80
CA GLU A 240 6.39 29.37 9.55
C GLU A 240 7.23 29.67 10.81
N TYR A 241 7.75 28.62 11.46
CA TYR A 241 8.68 28.74 12.60
C TYR A 241 10.15 29.01 12.18
N GLY A 242 10.43 29.20 10.89
CA GLY A 242 11.77 29.52 10.38
C GLY A 242 12.80 28.38 10.53
N LEU A 243 12.33 27.13 10.58
CA LEU A 243 13.19 25.97 10.83
C LEU A 243 13.80 25.38 9.55
N MET A 244 13.25 25.66 8.35
CA MET A 244 13.72 25.14 7.05
C MET A 244 15.20 25.44 6.77
N GLY A 245 15.71 26.59 7.23
CA GLY A 245 17.13 26.99 7.08
C GLY A 245 18.07 26.35 8.11
N LYS A 246 17.52 25.75 9.20
CA LYS A 246 18.30 25.25 10.34
C LYS A 246 18.40 23.72 10.34
N VAL A 247 17.31 23.03 10.08
CA VAL A 247 17.20 21.57 10.11
C VAL A 247 16.64 21.08 8.80
N LYS A 248 17.24 20.05 8.20
CA LYS A 248 16.79 19.48 6.92
C LYS A 248 15.66 18.47 7.15
N PRO A 249 14.40 18.70 6.68
CA PRO A 249 13.39 17.66 6.71
C PRO A 249 13.68 16.60 5.65
N ILE A 250 13.54 15.32 6.02
CA ILE A 250 13.46 14.19 5.11
C ILE A 250 12.24 13.35 5.49
N GLY A 251 11.60 12.67 4.56
CA GLY A 251 10.31 12.06 4.83
C GLY A 251 10.19 10.59 4.48
N GLY A 252 9.36 9.91 5.24
CA GLY A 252 8.92 8.56 4.92
C GLY A 252 7.86 8.54 3.81
N MET A 253 7.29 7.39 3.62
CA MET A 253 6.47 6.97 2.49
C MET A 253 5.35 7.93 2.10
N THR A 254 4.59 8.44 3.07
CA THR A 254 3.38 9.24 2.85
C THR A 254 3.51 10.70 3.25
N ALA A 255 4.63 11.12 3.85
CA ALA A 255 4.78 12.47 4.39
C ALA A 255 4.61 13.58 3.33
N LEU A 256 5.07 13.32 2.10
CA LEU A 256 4.93 14.21 0.94
C LEU A 256 4.37 13.42 -0.26
N ASP A 257 3.32 12.63 -0.02
CA ASP A 257 2.66 11.89 -1.09
C ASP A 257 2.02 12.83 -2.12
N GLU A 258 1.93 12.40 -3.38
CA GLU A 258 1.36 13.17 -4.48
C GLU A 258 -0.07 13.67 -4.16
N ALA A 259 -0.84 12.89 -3.41
CA ALA A 259 -2.20 13.27 -2.98
C ALA A 259 -2.22 14.55 -2.12
N VAL A 260 -1.15 14.84 -1.37
CA VAL A 260 -1.03 16.04 -0.54
C VAL A 260 -0.06 17.06 -1.11
N LEU A 261 0.96 16.63 -1.84
CA LEU A 261 2.01 17.48 -2.42
C LEU A 261 1.45 18.59 -3.32
N ARG A 262 0.35 18.33 -4.03
CA ARG A 262 -0.36 19.31 -4.86
C ARG A 262 -0.88 20.54 -4.09
N ASN A 263 -1.00 20.44 -2.77
CA ASN A 263 -1.48 21.51 -1.90
C ASN A 263 -0.34 22.26 -1.18
N MET A 264 0.92 21.85 -1.46
CA MET A 264 2.13 22.45 -0.86
C MET A 264 2.70 23.54 -1.77
N GLY A 265 3.46 24.43 -1.17
CA GLY A 265 4.23 25.47 -1.85
C GLY A 265 5.72 25.12 -1.96
N ASP A 266 6.54 26.15 -2.13
CA ASP A 266 7.99 26.02 -2.30
C ASP A 266 8.71 25.47 -1.06
N GLU A 267 8.04 25.46 0.09
CA GLU A 267 8.55 24.83 1.32
C GLU A 267 8.82 23.32 1.16
N ALA A 268 8.18 22.67 0.20
CA ALA A 268 8.42 21.27 -0.08
C ALA A 268 9.64 21.01 -0.99
N LEU A 269 10.11 22.03 -1.72
CA LEU A 269 11.18 21.83 -2.73
C LEU A 269 12.48 21.35 -2.11
N GLY A 270 13.08 20.36 -2.76
CA GLY A 270 14.35 19.77 -2.37
C GLY A 270 14.25 18.72 -1.27
N ILE A 271 13.11 18.57 -0.60
CA ILE A 271 12.92 17.54 0.44
C ILE A 271 13.05 16.15 -0.20
N ILE A 272 13.84 15.30 0.46
CA ILE A 272 14.04 13.90 0.05
C ILE A 272 13.08 13.01 0.82
N THR A 273 12.39 12.11 0.11
CA THR A 273 11.51 11.11 0.71
C THR A 273 11.84 9.72 0.18
N SER A 274 11.38 8.69 0.86
CA SER A 274 11.43 7.31 0.37
C SER A 274 10.03 6.72 0.24
N CYS A 275 9.79 6.03 -0.86
CA CYS A 275 8.55 5.30 -1.07
C CYS A 275 8.78 4.17 -2.08
N TRP A 276 7.94 3.17 -2.05
CA TRP A 276 7.90 2.13 -3.08
C TRP A 276 7.22 2.60 -4.38
N TYR A 277 6.72 3.83 -4.43
CA TYR A 277 6.05 4.42 -5.59
C TYR A 277 6.42 5.91 -5.78
N SER A 278 6.37 6.34 -7.03
CA SER A 278 6.31 7.73 -7.48
C SER A 278 5.57 7.78 -8.82
N ALA A 279 4.80 8.83 -9.05
CA ALA A 279 4.21 9.11 -10.36
C ALA A 279 5.28 9.32 -11.46
N GLU A 280 6.52 9.61 -11.09
CA GLU A 280 7.65 9.84 -11.95
C GLU A 280 8.49 8.56 -12.27
N ILE A 281 8.04 7.37 -11.85
CA ILE A 281 8.70 6.10 -12.24
C ILE A 281 8.57 5.92 -13.74
N ASP A 282 9.72 5.74 -14.40
CA ASP A 282 9.82 5.54 -15.85
C ASP A 282 9.60 4.06 -16.20
N ASN A 283 8.33 3.67 -16.31
CA ASN A 283 7.93 2.41 -16.94
C ASN A 283 6.57 2.58 -17.65
N PRO A 284 6.30 1.79 -18.71
CA PRO A 284 5.10 1.95 -19.54
C PRO A 284 3.79 1.75 -18.77
N ILE A 285 3.76 0.88 -17.75
CA ILE A 285 2.56 0.62 -16.94
C ILE A 285 2.26 1.84 -16.07
N ASN A 286 3.30 2.44 -15.46
CA ASN A 286 3.14 3.67 -14.67
C ASN A 286 2.72 4.85 -15.55
N GLN A 287 3.33 5.04 -16.71
CA GLN A 287 2.97 6.10 -17.65
C GLN A 287 1.49 6.02 -18.06
N LYS A 288 1.00 4.82 -18.36
CA LYS A 288 -0.41 4.58 -18.66
C LYS A 288 -1.31 4.88 -17.46
N PHE A 289 -0.95 4.39 -16.27
CA PHE A 289 -1.69 4.64 -15.04
C PHE A 289 -1.79 6.12 -14.72
N VAL A 290 -0.63 6.83 -14.70
CA VAL A 290 -0.56 8.27 -14.39
C VAL A 290 -1.34 9.09 -15.42
N SER A 291 -1.18 8.82 -16.70
CA SER A 291 -1.90 9.56 -17.76
C SER A 291 -3.42 9.38 -17.66
N GLY A 292 -3.89 8.16 -17.42
CA GLY A 292 -5.31 7.87 -17.23
C GLY A 292 -5.89 8.52 -15.96
N PHE A 293 -5.17 8.43 -14.84
CA PHE A 293 -5.56 9.05 -13.58
C PHE A 293 -5.63 10.57 -13.70
N ARG A 294 -4.59 11.19 -14.27
CA ARG A 294 -4.51 12.64 -14.50
C ARG A 294 -5.60 13.13 -15.46
N ALA A 295 -5.89 12.39 -16.52
CA ALA A 295 -6.96 12.74 -17.46
C ALA A 295 -8.32 12.84 -16.76
N GLN A 296 -8.57 11.94 -15.81
CA GLN A 296 -9.86 11.84 -15.11
C GLN A 296 -9.96 12.78 -13.91
N TRP A 297 -8.93 12.89 -13.07
CA TRP A 297 -8.98 13.64 -11.80
C TRP A 297 -8.11 14.89 -11.74
N LYS A 298 -7.32 15.19 -12.79
CA LYS A 298 -6.54 16.44 -12.96
C LYS A 298 -5.37 16.62 -11.99
N TYR A 299 -4.87 15.53 -11.39
CA TYR A 299 -3.66 15.51 -10.57
C TYR A 299 -2.96 14.15 -10.66
N ASP A 300 -1.75 14.07 -10.13
CA ASP A 300 -0.94 12.85 -10.17
C ASP A 300 -1.40 11.85 -9.10
N PRO A 301 -1.47 10.54 -9.44
CA PRO A 301 -1.76 9.51 -8.45
C PRO A 301 -0.59 9.38 -7.46
N GLY A 302 -0.92 9.26 -6.18
CA GLY A 302 0.06 9.01 -5.13
C GLY A 302 0.12 7.55 -4.69
N PHE A 303 0.76 7.34 -3.55
CA PHE A 303 0.93 6.05 -2.89
C PHE A 303 -0.36 5.22 -2.83
N TYR A 304 -1.44 5.81 -2.33
CA TYR A 304 -2.68 5.08 -2.08
C TYR A 304 -3.39 4.68 -3.38
N ALA A 305 -3.35 5.54 -4.40
CA ALA A 305 -3.85 5.23 -5.72
C ALA A 305 -3.05 4.08 -6.36
N ALA A 306 -1.72 4.18 -6.32
CA ALA A 306 -0.82 3.14 -6.84
C ALA A 306 -0.99 1.81 -6.09
N ALA A 307 -1.32 1.85 -4.80
CA ALA A 307 -1.54 0.66 -3.99
C ALA A 307 -2.67 -0.21 -4.55
N THR A 308 -3.86 0.33 -4.70
CA THR A 308 -5.01 -0.44 -5.22
C THR A 308 -4.88 -0.78 -6.69
N TYR A 309 -4.23 0.06 -7.48
CA TYR A 309 -3.91 -0.27 -8.88
C TYR A 309 -2.94 -1.45 -8.97
N THR A 310 -1.94 -1.52 -8.07
CA THR A 310 -0.99 -2.64 -7.94
C THR A 310 -1.71 -3.90 -7.45
N GLU A 311 -2.51 -3.81 -6.38
CA GLU A 311 -3.22 -4.98 -5.85
C GLU A 311 -4.22 -5.55 -6.85
N ALA A 312 -4.85 -4.73 -7.67
CA ALA A 312 -5.68 -5.22 -8.76
C ALA A 312 -4.86 -5.94 -9.85
N ALA A 313 -3.63 -5.50 -10.13
CA ALA A 313 -2.74 -6.23 -11.04
C ALA A 313 -2.28 -7.58 -10.46
N VAL A 314 -2.00 -7.62 -9.16
CA VAL A 314 -1.68 -8.85 -8.41
C VAL A 314 -2.87 -9.81 -8.43
N LEU A 315 -4.10 -9.31 -8.20
CA LEU A 315 -5.34 -10.09 -8.30
C LEU A 315 -5.51 -10.69 -9.70
N GLU A 316 -5.39 -9.87 -10.74
CA GLU A 316 -5.53 -10.31 -12.14
C GLU A 316 -4.50 -11.40 -12.49
N ALA A 317 -3.22 -11.20 -12.13
CA ALA A 317 -2.16 -12.17 -12.38
C ALA A 317 -2.40 -13.50 -11.65
N THR A 318 -2.86 -13.41 -10.39
CA THR A 318 -3.19 -14.58 -9.58
C THR A 318 -4.37 -15.36 -10.17
N LEU A 319 -5.45 -14.66 -10.51
CA LEU A 319 -6.64 -15.27 -11.14
C LEU A 319 -6.30 -15.95 -12.46
N ASN A 320 -5.49 -15.32 -13.30
CA ASN A 320 -5.04 -15.92 -14.56
C ASN A 320 -4.26 -17.23 -14.31
N LYS A 321 -3.40 -17.25 -13.28
CA LYS A 321 -2.62 -18.44 -12.92
C LYS A 321 -3.47 -19.62 -12.45
N ILE A 322 -4.61 -19.36 -11.80
CA ILE A 322 -5.52 -20.39 -11.28
C ILE A 322 -6.79 -20.57 -12.15
N GLY A 323 -6.83 -19.98 -13.35
CA GLY A 323 -7.97 -20.11 -14.27
C GLY A 323 -9.28 -19.52 -13.71
N GLY A 324 -9.18 -18.42 -12.92
CA GLY A 324 -10.33 -17.70 -12.35
C GLY A 324 -11.01 -18.37 -11.14
N LYS A 325 -10.47 -19.47 -10.61
CA LYS A 325 -11.06 -20.26 -9.50
C LYS A 325 -10.76 -19.65 -8.13
N ILE A 326 -11.32 -18.48 -7.83
CA ILE A 326 -11.06 -17.75 -6.57
C ILE A 326 -11.66 -18.47 -5.35
N GLU A 327 -12.63 -19.34 -5.55
CA GLU A 327 -13.29 -20.13 -4.50
C GLU A 327 -12.33 -21.16 -3.87
N ASP A 328 -11.30 -21.59 -4.60
CA ASP A 328 -10.20 -22.39 -4.05
C ASP A 328 -9.20 -21.47 -3.35
N LYS A 329 -9.56 -21.03 -2.15
CA LYS A 329 -8.77 -20.11 -1.34
C LYS A 329 -7.33 -20.57 -1.09
N PRO A 330 -7.05 -21.86 -0.73
CA PRO A 330 -5.68 -22.33 -0.60
C PRO A 330 -4.88 -22.26 -1.90
N ALA A 331 -5.47 -22.61 -3.05
CA ALA A 331 -4.81 -22.49 -4.34
C ALA A 331 -4.53 -21.04 -4.70
N PHE A 332 -5.45 -20.11 -4.38
CA PHE A 332 -5.24 -18.68 -4.54
C PHE A 332 -4.03 -18.18 -3.72
N MET A 333 -3.97 -18.50 -2.42
CA MET A 333 -2.88 -18.07 -1.54
C MET A 333 -1.53 -18.66 -1.96
N LYS A 334 -1.50 -19.89 -2.42
CA LYS A 334 -0.28 -20.49 -3.00
C LYS A 334 0.13 -19.78 -4.29
N ALA A 335 -0.83 -19.46 -5.14
CA ALA A 335 -0.57 -18.80 -6.42
C ALA A 335 -0.05 -17.37 -6.21
N VAL A 336 -0.72 -16.55 -5.40
CA VAL A 336 -0.34 -15.13 -5.16
C VAL A 336 1.09 -15.01 -4.61
N ARG A 337 1.49 -15.89 -3.70
CA ARG A 337 2.85 -15.88 -3.13
C ARG A 337 3.93 -16.35 -4.12
N SER A 338 3.56 -16.91 -5.26
CA SER A 338 4.48 -17.46 -6.26
C SER A 338 4.50 -16.68 -7.57
N ILE A 339 3.75 -15.58 -7.69
CA ILE A 339 3.80 -14.73 -8.88
C ILE A 339 4.99 -13.79 -8.86
N LYS A 340 5.42 -13.42 -10.05
CA LYS A 340 6.22 -12.23 -10.33
C LYS A 340 5.41 -11.41 -11.31
N VAL A 341 5.21 -10.14 -11.04
CA VAL A 341 4.33 -9.29 -11.85
C VAL A 341 4.92 -7.90 -12.02
N ASP A 342 4.84 -7.39 -13.25
CA ASP A 342 5.17 -6.00 -13.56
C ASP A 342 3.97 -5.12 -13.28
N THR A 343 4.21 -4.01 -12.57
CA THR A 343 3.18 -3.10 -12.11
C THR A 343 3.58 -1.65 -12.31
N CYS A 344 2.72 -0.69 -11.95
CA CYS A 344 3.06 0.73 -11.98
C CYS A 344 4.23 1.08 -11.05
N ARG A 345 4.47 0.29 -10.00
CA ARG A 345 5.62 0.45 -9.10
C ARG A 345 6.91 -0.24 -9.60
N GLY A 346 6.88 -0.87 -10.77
CA GLY A 346 7.91 -1.77 -11.27
C GLY A 346 7.62 -3.23 -10.95
N PRO A 347 8.60 -4.14 -11.19
CA PRO A 347 8.45 -5.55 -10.92
C PRO A 347 8.37 -5.82 -9.42
N LEU A 348 7.53 -6.80 -9.04
CA LEU A 348 7.43 -7.28 -7.66
C LEU A 348 7.31 -8.81 -7.60
N SER A 349 7.70 -9.35 -6.47
CA SER A 349 7.46 -10.72 -6.04
C SER A 349 7.11 -10.74 -4.55
N PHE A 350 6.85 -11.93 -4.00
CA PHE A 350 6.51 -12.07 -2.58
C PHE A 350 7.54 -12.93 -1.86
N ASP A 351 7.80 -12.58 -0.60
CA ASP A 351 8.57 -13.43 0.31
C ASP A 351 7.70 -14.58 0.87
N PRO A 352 8.30 -15.55 1.57
CA PRO A 352 7.55 -16.67 2.15
C PRO A 352 6.46 -16.26 3.14
N TYR A 353 6.53 -15.06 3.69
CA TYR A 353 5.58 -14.53 4.68
C TYR A 353 4.40 -13.79 4.04
N GLY A 354 4.41 -13.61 2.71
CA GLY A 354 3.36 -12.93 1.97
C GLY A 354 3.56 -11.41 1.84
N ASN A 355 4.75 -10.91 2.14
CA ASN A 355 5.09 -9.51 1.91
C ASN A 355 5.82 -9.33 0.58
N VAL A 356 5.65 -8.16 -0.01
CA VAL A 356 6.31 -7.80 -1.26
C VAL A 356 7.83 -7.72 -1.11
N VAL A 357 8.52 -8.17 -2.15
CA VAL A 357 9.91 -7.84 -2.46
C VAL A 357 9.91 -7.03 -3.75
N GLY A 358 10.34 -5.78 -3.69
CA GLY A 358 10.30 -4.86 -4.82
C GLY A 358 11.14 -3.61 -4.58
N SER A 359 11.14 -2.70 -5.54
CA SER A 359 11.96 -1.48 -5.44
C SER A 359 11.41 -0.50 -4.40
N VAL A 360 12.33 0.20 -3.74
CA VAL A 360 12.08 1.43 -2.98
C VAL A 360 12.83 2.57 -3.65
N TYR A 361 12.15 3.66 -3.87
CA TYR A 361 12.66 4.84 -4.56
C TYR A 361 12.93 5.96 -3.56
N LEU A 362 14.11 6.53 -3.63
CA LEU A 362 14.37 7.83 -3.03
C LEU A 362 13.91 8.89 -4.01
N ARG A 363 13.12 9.82 -3.53
CA ARG A 363 12.48 10.85 -4.35
C ARG A 363 12.86 12.21 -3.79
N ARG A 364 13.06 13.16 -4.68
CA ARG A 364 13.26 14.58 -4.33
C ARG A 364 12.09 15.37 -4.89
N VAL A 365 11.51 16.22 -4.06
CA VAL A 365 10.49 17.15 -4.54
C VAL A 365 11.15 18.16 -5.45
N THR A 366 10.68 18.21 -6.68
CA THR A 366 11.14 19.15 -7.72
C THR A 366 9.94 19.81 -8.39
N ARG A 367 10.19 20.81 -9.24
CA ARG A 367 9.14 21.45 -10.02
C ARG A 367 9.27 21.02 -11.50
N LYS A 368 8.20 20.46 -12.05
CA LYS A 368 8.04 20.14 -13.46
C LYS A 368 6.76 20.75 -14.00
N GLU A 369 6.83 21.49 -15.07
CA GLU A 369 5.66 22.11 -15.73
C GLU A 369 4.75 22.88 -14.73
N GLY A 370 5.37 23.62 -13.81
CA GLY A 370 4.66 24.40 -12.79
C GLY A 370 4.12 23.58 -11.59
N ARG A 371 4.21 22.24 -11.60
CA ARG A 371 3.73 21.35 -10.54
C ARG A 371 4.87 20.84 -9.69
N LEU A 372 4.60 20.59 -8.39
CA LEU A 372 5.50 19.83 -7.54
C LEU A 372 5.35 18.35 -7.85
N VAL A 373 6.48 17.65 -8.02
CA VAL A 373 6.54 16.21 -8.31
C VAL A 373 7.62 15.54 -7.46
N ASN A 374 7.44 14.26 -7.19
CA ASN A 374 8.42 13.42 -6.50
C ASN A 374 9.38 12.77 -7.53
N SER A 375 10.39 13.50 -7.98
CA SER A 375 11.39 12.98 -8.93
C SER A 375 12.24 11.90 -8.31
N VAL A 376 12.34 10.73 -8.94
CA VAL A 376 13.21 9.64 -8.51
C VAL A 376 14.66 10.03 -8.64
N ILE A 377 15.43 9.96 -7.55
CA ILE A 377 16.87 10.29 -7.53
C ILE A 377 17.76 9.06 -7.27
N HIS A 378 17.20 8.01 -6.67
CA HIS A 378 17.91 6.75 -6.45
C HIS A 378 16.90 5.61 -6.33
N THR A 379 17.30 4.40 -6.71
CA THR A 379 16.47 3.19 -6.63
C THR A 379 17.21 2.10 -5.88
N TYR A 380 16.61 1.60 -4.81
CA TYR A 380 17.02 0.37 -4.13
C TYR A 380 16.17 -0.78 -4.68
N PRO A 381 16.72 -1.69 -5.49
CA PRO A 381 15.96 -2.82 -6.04
C PRO A 381 15.77 -3.94 -5.01
N ASN A 382 14.70 -4.72 -5.16
CA ASN A 382 14.46 -5.95 -4.38
C ASN A 382 14.53 -5.79 -2.86
N VAL A 383 14.03 -4.67 -2.34
CA VAL A 383 14.00 -4.41 -0.90
C VAL A 383 13.06 -5.38 -0.22
N SER A 384 13.59 -6.12 0.76
CA SER A 384 12.84 -7.01 1.65
C SER A 384 12.30 -6.23 2.86
N GLN A 385 11.23 -6.73 3.48
CA GLN A 385 10.74 -6.21 4.77
C GLN A 385 11.76 -6.31 5.91
N PHE A 386 12.79 -7.12 5.72
CA PHE A 386 13.89 -7.31 6.67
C PHE A 386 15.11 -6.46 6.35
N TRP A 387 15.07 -5.62 5.29
CA TRP A 387 16.21 -4.87 4.78
C TRP A 387 17.38 -5.81 4.46
N THR A 388 18.55 -5.55 5.04
CA THR A 388 19.76 -6.38 4.92
C THR A 388 19.95 -7.37 6.08
N TYR A 389 19.01 -7.37 7.03
CA TYR A 389 19.07 -8.29 8.17
C TYR A 389 18.63 -9.70 7.77
N LYS A 390 19.22 -10.72 8.43
CA LYS A 390 18.75 -12.10 8.28
C LYS A 390 17.36 -12.23 8.90
N PRO A 391 16.36 -12.77 8.19
CA PRO A 391 15.00 -12.88 8.70
C PRO A 391 14.92 -13.57 10.06
N GLU A 392 15.66 -14.66 10.26
CA GLU A 392 15.65 -15.44 11.49
C GLU A 392 16.13 -14.62 12.69
N GLU A 393 17.14 -13.74 12.50
CA GLU A 393 17.63 -12.86 13.56
C GLU A 393 16.69 -11.66 13.78
N PHE A 394 16.14 -11.12 12.70
CA PHE A 394 15.17 -10.02 12.77
C PHE A 394 13.92 -10.43 13.56
N LEU A 395 13.39 -11.61 13.30
CA LEU A 395 12.15 -12.12 13.89
C LEU A 395 12.27 -12.52 15.38
N LYS A 396 13.49 -12.66 15.91
CA LYS A 396 13.73 -12.85 17.36
C LYS A 396 13.42 -11.59 18.18
N ASN A 397 13.48 -10.42 17.55
CA ASN A 397 13.23 -9.16 18.22
C ASN A 397 11.72 -8.87 18.30
N PRO A 398 11.24 -8.05 19.24
CA PRO A 398 9.86 -7.55 19.23
C PRO A 398 9.51 -6.83 17.93
N VAL A 399 8.20 -6.69 17.65
CA VAL A 399 7.72 -5.83 16.55
C VAL A 399 8.16 -4.39 16.80
N TYR A 400 8.44 -3.67 15.73
CA TYR A 400 8.73 -2.25 15.82
C TYR A 400 7.54 -1.50 16.46
N SER A 401 7.85 -0.68 17.44
CA SER A 401 6.86 0.04 18.24
C SER A 401 7.45 1.37 18.73
N ARG A 402 6.67 2.11 19.52
CA ARG A 402 7.15 3.31 20.20
C ARG A 402 8.38 3.02 21.08
N ASP A 403 8.45 1.84 21.72
CA ASP A 403 9.48 1.47 22.68
C ASP A 403 10.54 0.51 22.13
N TRP A 404 10.32 -0.04 20.94
CA TRP A 404 11.28 -0.93 20.28
C TRP A 404 11.63 -0.48 18.87
N PRO A 405 12.94 -0.39 18.48
CA PRO A 405 14.12 -0.64 19.31
C PRO A 405 14.29 0.39 20.44
N PRO A 406 14.95 0.02 21.54
CA PRO A 406 15.25 0.98 22.61
C PRO A 406 16.05 2.16 22.06
N ALA A 407 15.66 3.36 22.43
CA ALA A 407 16.41 4.55 22.05
C ALA A 407 17.73 4.61 22.81
N LYS A 408 18.86 4.64 22.10
CA LYS A 408 20.20 4.59 22.68
C LYS A 408 20.81 5.97 22.89
N ASN A 409 20.35 6.97 22.15
CA ASN A 409 21.03 8.26 22.02
C ASN A 409 20.10 9.46 22.31
N LEU A 410 18.93 9.24 22.95
CA LEU A 410 18.05 10.36 23.29
C LEU A 410 18.73 11.30 24.28
N GLU A 411 18.59 12.57 24.00
CA GLU A 411 19.10 13.67 24.84
C GLU A 411 17.92 14.39 25.49
N SER A 412 18.09 14.72 26.77
CA SER A 412 17.13 15.50 27.57
C SER A 412 16.92 16.91 27.05
#